data_671fd5da12c87dfecdf44b6fc3815e18
#
_entry.id   671fd5da12c87dfecdf44b6fc3815e18
#
_cell.length_a   1.000
_cell.length_b   1.000
_cell.length_c   1.000
_cell.angle_alpha   90.00
_cell.angle_beta   90.00
_cell.angle_gamma   90.00
#
_symmetry.space_group_name_H-M   'P 1'
#
loop_
_entity.id
_entity.type
_entity.pdbx_description
1 polymer ?
#
loop_
_entity_poly.entity_id
_entity_poly.type
_entity_poly.pdbx_seq_one_letter_code
_entity_poly.pdbx_strand_id
1 'polypeptide(L)'
;PELTGALARIRLARAFTCYQMAALLSEAAADDLPTLVLDFLATFYDENVSLAESRRLLDGCLLHLQRLCRNAPLVVSVTPPNSDCADRTVLVEQLTRQASQSWTLEPLPAPVPPMLWD
;
A
#
# COMPACT_ATOMS: atom_id res chain seq x y z
N PRO A 1 25.03 -17.98 1.20
CA PRO A 1 25.48 -16.60 1.23
C PRO A 1 24.48 -15.68 0.52
N GLU A 2 23.83 -16.21 -0.49
CA GLU A 2 22.93 -15.43 -1.31
C GLU A 2 21.74 -14.97 -0.51
N LEU A 3 21.18 -15.84 0.33
CA LEU A 3 20.05 -15.45 1.16
C LEU A 3 20.43 -14.39 2.17
N THR A 4 21.55 -14.57 2.85
CA THR A 4 22.02 -13.58 3.82
C THR A 4 22.34 -12.26 3.15
N GLY A 5 23.00 -12.29 1.98
CA GLY A 5 23.32 -11.09 1.23
C GLY A 5 22.05 -10.40 0.70
N ALA A 6 21.06 -11.18 0.25
CA ALA A 6 19.79 -10.63 -0.20
C ALA A 6 19.05 -9.96 0.94
N LEU A 7 18.98 -10.59 2.12
CA LEU A 7 18.33 -10.01 3.28
C LEU A 7 19.01 -8.72 3.75
N ALA A 8 20.35 -8.67 3.65
CA ALA A 8 21.09 -7.47 4.04
C ALA A 8 20.80 -6.28 3.13
N ARG A 9 20.29 -6.52 1.93
CA ARG A 9 19.92 -5.44 0.99
C ARG A 9 18.47 -4.98 1.14
N ILE A 10 17.67 -5.69 1.91
CA ILE A 10 16.28 -5.30 2.14
C ILE A 10 16.26 -4.19 3.19
N ARG A 11 15.60 -3.09 2.84
CA ARG A 11 15.36 -1.99 3.76
C ARG A 11 13.90 -1.99 4.12
N LEU A 12 13.62 -2.01 5.42
CA LEU A 12 12.26 -2.02 5.94
C LEU A 12 11.98 -0.72 6.68
N ALA A 13 10.82 -0.16 6.42
CA ALA A 13 10.32 0.97 7.16
C ALA A 13 8.84 0.73 7.46
N ARG A 14 8.36 1.30 8.54
CA ARG A 14 6.98 1.09 8.98
C ARG A 14 6.35 2.42 9.33
N ALA A 15 5.14 2.63 8.84
CA ALA A 15 4.35 3.81 9.16
C ALA A 15 3.14 3.42 10.00
N PHE A 16 2.87 4.20 11.04
CA PHE A 16 1.71 4.02 11.88
C PHE A 16 0.65 5.09 11.63
N THR A 17 0.99 6.15 10.91
CA THR A 17 0.06 7.21 10.54
C THR A 17 0.24 7.55 9.07
N CYS A 18 -0.78 8.20 8.49
CA CYS A 18 -0.67 8.65 7.09
C CYS A 18 0.42 9.71 6.93
N TYR A 19 0.69 10.49 7.96
CA TYR A 19 1.78 11.48 7.94
C TYR A 19 3.14 10.80 7.88
N GLN A 20 3.30 9.71 8.62
CA GLN A 20 4.54 8.93 8.58
C GLN A 20 4.71 8.24 7.24
N MET A 21 3.62 7.74 6.66
CA MET A 21 3.68 7.13 5.32
C MET A 21 4.14 8.16 4.30
N ALA A 22 3.56 9.37 4.34
CA ALA A 22 3.96 10.44 3.44
C ALA A 22 5.44 10.80 3.61
N ALA A 23 5.92 10.87 4.85
CA ALA A 23 7.31 11.17 5.13
C ALA A 23 8.24 10.07 4.60
N LEU A 24 7.88 8.80 4.81
CA LEU A 24 8.68 7.68 4.31
C LEU A 24 8.81 7.72 2.79
N LEU A 25 7.71 7.98 2.09
CA LEU A 25 7.75 8.02 0.64
C LEU A 25 8.54 9.22 0.13
N SER A 26 8.44 10.37 0.81
CA SER A 26 9.20 11.56 0.40
C SER A 26 10.69 11.37 0.57
N GLU A 27 11.10 10.57 1.55
CA GLU A 27 12.51 10.31 1.85
C GLU A 27 13.07 9.13 1.07
N ALA A 28 12.22 8.33 0.45
CA ALA A 28 12.66 7.13 -0.27
C ALA A 28 13.52 7.52 -1.47
N ALA A 29 14.65 6.84 -1.63
CA ALA A 29 15.54 7.09 -2.75
C ALA A 29 14.98 6.45 -4.01
N ALA A 30 15.01 7.19 -5.11
CA ALA A 30 14.58 6.68 -6.42
C ALA A 30 15.77 5.98 -7.09
N ASP A 31 16.12 4.80 -6.57
CA ASP A 31 17.18 3.97 -7.12
C ASP A 31 16.61 2.89 -8.04
N ASP A 32 17.44 1.94 -8.44
CA ASP A 32 17.03 0.86 -9.35
C ASP A 32 16.47 -0.36 -8.64
N LEU A 33 16.28 -0.28 -7.32
CA LEU A 33 15.73 -1.39 -6.54
C LEU A 33 14.20 -1.33 -6.54
N PRO A 34 13.53 -2.49 -6.69
CA PRO A 34 12.08 -2.53 -6.61
C PRO A 34 11.57 -2.07 -5.24
N THR A 35 10.42 -1.44 -5.24
CA THR A 35 9.76 -0.99 -4.01
C THR A 35 8.43 -1.73 -3.85
N LEU A 36 8.19 -2.20 -2.65
CA LEU A 36 6.93 -2.85 -2.29
C LEU A 36 6.33 -2.10 -1.11
N VAL A 37 5.13 -1.57 -1.30
CA VAL A 37 4.39 -0.87 -0.25
C VAL A 37 3.18 -1.72 0.11
N LEU A 38 3.21 -2.29 1.31
CA LEU A 38 2.16 -3.20 1.75
C LEU A 38 1.09 -2.45 2.52
N ASP A 39 -0.16 -2.69 2.16
CA ASP A 39 -1.33 -2.14 2.83
C ASP A 39 -1.23 -0.60 2.94
N PHE A 40 -0.95 0.03 1.83
CA PHE A 40 -0.58 1.44 1.75
C PHE A 40 -1.63 2.36 2.37
N LEU A 41 -2.91 2.10 2.12
CA LEU A 41 -3.97 3.02 2.55
C LEU A 41 -4.47 2.77 3.97
N ALA A 42 -3.96 1.76 4.67
CA ALA A 42 -4.45 1.43 6.01
C ALA A 42 -4.41 2.63 6.96
N THR A 43 -3.32 3.39 6.94
CA THR A 43 -3.17 4.57 7.80
C THR A 43 -4.02 5.75 7.34
N PHE A 44 -4.50 5.73 6.10
CA PHE A 44 -5.35 6.79 5.54
C PHE A 44 -6.82 6.61 5.90
N TYR A 45 -7.16 5.50 6.56
CA TYR A 45 -8.53 5.24 7.00
C TYR A 45 -8.79 5.73 8.42
N ASP A 46 -7.83 6.40 9.03
CA ASP A 46 -7.95 6.93 10.37
C ASP A 46 -9.01 8.04 10.42
N GLU A 47 -10.05 7.83 11.20
CA GLU A 47 -11.16 8.77 11.31
C GLU A 47 -10.77 10.07 12.02
N ASN A 48 -9.66 10.07 12.75
CA ASN A 48 -9.15 11.27 13.42
C ASN A 48 -8.53 12.27 12.44
N VAL A 49 -8.30 11.85 11.20
CA VAL A 49 -7.81 12.71 10.13
C VAL A 49 -8.96 12.91 9.15
N SER A 50 -9.25 14.15 8.78
CA SER A 50 -10.35 14.43 7.86
C SER A 50 -10.10 13.78 6.51
N LEU A 51 -11.18 13.49 5.79
CA LEU A 51 -11.07 12.93 4.45
C LEU A 51 -10.32 13.90 3.52
N ALA A 52 -10.58 15.19 3.63
CA ALA A 52 -9.89 16.19 2.81
C ALA A 52 -8.39 16.17 3.05
N GLU A 53 -7.96 16.06 4.30
CA GLU A 53 -6.54 15.99 4.64
C GLU A 53 -5.93 14.68 4.16
N SER A 54 -6.64 13.57 4.31
CA SER A 54 -6.17 12.28 3.82
C SER A 54 -5.98 12.30 2.30
N ARG A 55 -6.91 12.93 1.58
CA ARG A 55 -6.79 13.06 0.11
C ARG A 55 -5.61 13.92 -0.27
N ARG A 56 -5.39 15.02 0.46
CA ARG A 56 -4.24 15.91 0.22
C ARG A 56 -2.93 15.16 0.41
N LEU A 57 -2.82 14.40 1.50
CA LEU A 57 -1.62 13.60 1.77
C LEU A 57 -1.43 12.52 0.70
N LEU A 58 -2.52 11.90 0.27
CA LEU A 58 -2.44 10.87 -0.76
C LEU A 58 -1.95 11.46 -2.09
N ASP A 59 -2.42 12.65 -2.47
CA ASP A 59 -1.94 13.31 -3.67
C ASP A 59 -0.41 13.48 -3.64
N GLY A 60 0.13 13.91 -2.51
CA GLY A 60 1.58 14.02 -2.34
C GLY A 60 2.28 12.68 -2.43
N CYS A 61 1.71 11.66 -1.81
CA CYS A 61 2.25 10.30 -1.88
C CYS A 61 2.28 9.77 -3.30
N LEU A 62 1.23 10.04 -4.09
CA LEU A 62 1.17 9.58 -5.47
C LEU A 62 2.29 10.18 -6.31
N LEU A 63 2.65 11.43 -6.08
CA LEU A 63 3.79 12.03 -6.77
C LEU A 63 5.09 11.30 -6.45
N HIS A 64 5.29 10.93 -5.20
CA HIS A 64 6.48 10.17 -4.81
C HIS A 64 6.46 8.74 -5.35
N LEU A 65 5.31 8.10 -5.37
CA LEU A 65 5.18 6.78 -5.97
C LEU A 65 5.50 6.81 -7.46
N GLN A 66 5.03 7.85 -8.17
CA GLN A 66 5.37 8.04 -9.58
C GLN A 66 6.86 8.23 -9.77
N ARG A 67 7.50 9.02 -8.89
CA ARG A 67 8.94 9.22 -8.93
C ARG A 67 9.70 7.92 -8.75
N LEU A 68 9.27 7.10 -7.80
CA LEU A 68 9.93 5.82 -7.51
C LEU A 68 9.77 4.82 -8.65
N CYS A 69 8.62 4.79 -9.31
CA CYS A 69 8.38 3.79 -10.36
C CYS A 69 9.01 4.14 -11.70
N ARG A 70 9.63 5.30 -11.83
CA ARG A 70 10.35 5.65 -13.06
C ARG A 70 11.60 4.82 -13.27
N ASN A 71 12.26 4.42 -12.19
CA ASN A 71 13.55 3.73 -12.25
C ASN A 71 13.49 2.26 -11.93
N ALA A 72 12.42 1.81 -11.26
CA ALA A 72 12.32 0.43 -10.80
C ALA A 72 10.86 0.05 -10.61
N PRO A 73 10.54 -1.25 -10.62
CA PRO A 73 9.18 -1.68 -10.36
C PRO A 73 8.68 -1.23 -8.99
N LEU A 74 7.42 -0.87 -8.94
CA LEU A 74 6.74 -0.49 -7.71
C LEU A 74 5.44 -1.29 -7.63
N VAL A 75 5.24 -1.97 -6.52
CA VAL A 75 4.02 -2.70 -6.23
C VAL A 75 3.42 -2.18 -4.94
N VAL A 76 2.15 -1.87 -4.97
CA VAL A 76 1.41 -1.35 -3.83
C VAL A 76 0.23 -2.25 -3.56
N SER A 77 0.12 -2.76 -2.34
CA SER A 77 -1.06 -3.50 -1.94
C SER A 77 -2.00 -2.62 -1.13
N VAL A 78 -3.29 -2.87 -1.28
CA VAL A 78 -4.34 -2.07 -0.64
C VAL A 78 -5.44 -3.00 -0.15
N THR A 79 -5.89 -2.78 1.07
CA THR A 79 -7.09 -3.40 1.61
C THR A 79 -8.21 -2.37 1.56
N PRO A 80 -9.42 -2.72 1.12
CA PRO A 80 -10.54 -1.77 1.12
C PRO A 80 -10.87 -1.32 2.54
N PRO A 81 -11.43 -0.10 2.71
CA PRO A 81 -11.84 0.34 4.02
C PRO A 81 -13.04 -0.46 4.53
N ASN A 82 -13.17 -0.53 5.86
CA ASN A 82 -14.34 -1.15 6.49
C ASN A 82 -15.60 -0.34 6.19
N SER A 83 -16.76 -0.96 6.41
CA SER A 83 -18.05 -0.30 6.19
C SER A 83 -18.20 0.98 7.02
N ASP A 84 -17.55 1.04 8.19
CA ASP A 84 -17.60 2.22 9.06
C ASP A 84 -16.90 3.43 8.46
N CYS A 85 -15.98 3.22 7.53
CA CYS A 85 -15.27 4.29 6.84
C CYS A 85 -15.39 4.15 5.31
N ALA A 86 -16.58 3.81 4.84
CA ALA A 86 -16.85 3.60 3.42
C ALA A 86 -16.59 4.86 2.57
N ASP A 87 -16.65 6.04 3.18
CA ASP A 87 -16.30 7.29 2.51
C ASP A 87 -14.84 7.32 2.06
N ARG A 88 -13.98 6.50 2.68
CA ARG A 88 -12.57 6.40 2.32
C ARG A 88 -12.34 5.57 1.05
N THR A 89 -13.38 4.95 0.50
CA THR A 89 -13.28 4.22 -0.76
C THR A 89 -12.78 5.14 -1.88
N VAL A 90 -13.04 6.42 -1.80
CA VAL A 90 -12.54 7.39 -2.79
C VAL A 90 -11.01 7.40 -2.84
N LEU A 91 -10.34 7.07 -1.75
CA LEU A 91 -8.88 6.99 -1.72
C LEU A 91 -8.39 5.81 -2.56
N VAL A 92 -9.08 4.68 -2.49
CA VAL A 92 -8.76 3.52 -3.32
C VAL A 92 -8.92 3.86 -4.79
N GLU A 93 -10.01 4.54 -5.15
CA GLU A 93 -10.26 4.97 -6.52
C GLU A 93 -9.20 5.93 -7.02
N GLN A 94 -8.79 6.87 -6.17
CA GLN A 94 -7.77 7.86 -6.51
C GLN A 94 -6.44 7.18 -6.81
N LEU A 95 -6.05 6.20 -6.00
CA LEU A 95 -4.85 5.43 -6.20
C LEU A 95 -4.94 4.58 -7.46
N THR A 96 -6.05 3.88 -7.65
CA THR A 96 -6.24 2.98 -8.78
C THR A 96 -6.15 3.71 -10.11
N ARG A 97 -6.64 4.94 -10.17
CA ARG A 97 -6.57 5.75 -11.40
C ARG A 97 -5.14 6.05 -11.82
N GLN A 98 -4.20 6.06 -10.87
CA GLN A 98 -2.79 6.35 -11.16
C GLN A 98 -1.99 5.10 -11.48
N ALA A 99 -2.53 3.93 -11.19
CA ALA A 99 -1.82 2.67 -11.41
C ALA A 99 -1.83 2.32 -12.90
N SER A 100 -0.70 1.83 -13.41
CA SER A 100 -0.62 1.33 -14.77
C SER A 100 -1.34 -0.01 -14.91
N GLN A 101 -1.32 -0.82 -13.86
CA GLN A 101 -2.02 -2.09 -13.79
C GLN A 101 -2.56 -2.28 -12.38
N SER A 102 -3.73 -2.87 -12.27
CA SER A 102 -4.27 -3.23 -10.97
C SER A 102 -4.92 -4.60 -11.04
N TRP A 103 -4.75 -5.36 -9.96
CA TRP A 103 -5.36 -6.67 -9.80
C TRP A 103 -6.15 -6.67 -8.51
N THR A 104 -7.34 -7.23 -8.55
CA THR A 104 -8.12 -7.47 -7.36
C THR A 104 -7.98 -8.94 -6.99
N LEU A 105 -7.44 -9.18 -5.80
CA LEU A 105 -7.28 -10.53 -5.28
C LEU A 105 -8.47 -10.81 -4.36
N GLU A 106 -9.33 -11.72 -4.81
CA GLU A 106 -10.44 -12.14 -3.99
C GLU A 106 -10.01 -13.34 -3.16
N PRO A 107 -10.40 -13.39 -1.88
CA PRO A 107 -10.10 -14.57 -1.09
C PRO A 107 -10.79 -15.76 -1.71
N LEU A 108 -10.01 -16.83 -1.92
CA LEU A 108 -10.61 -18.08 -2.31
C LEU A 108 -11.61 -18.51 -1.23
N PRO A 109 -12.80 -19.02 -1.61
CA PRO A 109 -13.66 -19.57 -0.59
C PRO A 109 -12.87 -20.62 0.17
N ALA A 110 -12.89 -20.52 1.49
CA ALA A 110 -12.19 -21.46 2.33
C ALA A 110 -12.63 -22.86 1.92
N PRO A 111 -11.70 -23.77 1.60
CA PRO A 111 -12.12 -25.13 1.30
C PRO A 111 -12.89 -25.66 2.49
N VAL A 112 -14.07 -26.20 2.22
CA VAL A 112 -14.84 -26.84 3.29
C VAL A 112 -13.99 -27.98 3.81
N PRO A 113 -13.54 -27.91 5.07
CA PRO A 113 -12.72 -29.00 5.58
C PRO A 113 -13.51 -30.31 5.50
N PRO A 114 -12.85 -31.39 5.06
CA PRO A 114 -13.55 -32.66 5.05
C PRO A 114 -14.02 -32.96 6.47
N MET A 115 -15.28 -33.22 6.58
CA MET A 115 -15.85 -33.52 7.89
C MET A 115 -15.29 -34.85 8.39
N LEU A 116 -14.74 -34.83 9.59
CA LEU A 116 -14.12 -36.04 10.12
C LEU A 116 -15.08 -37.20 10.26
N TRP A 117 -16.35 -36.86 10.33
CA TRP A 117 -17.41 -37.86 10.46
C TRP A 117 -18.13 -38.13 9.16
N ASP A 118 -17.69 -37.59 8.08
CA ASP A 118 -18.24 -37.86 6.77
C ASP A 118 -17.68 -39.15 6.21
#